data_0a44bd81cb12da7d8d3a3a4b67078da5
#
_entry.id   0a44bd81cb12da7d8d3a3a4b67078da5
#
_cell.length_a   1.000
_cell.length_b   1.000
_cell.length_c   1.000
_cell.angle_alpha   90.00
_cell.angle_beta   90.00
_cell.angle_gamma   90.00
#
_symmetry.space_group_name_H-M   'P 1'
#
loop_
_entity.id
_entity.type
_entity.pdbx_description
1 polymer ?
#
loop_
_entity_poly.entity_id
_entity_poly.type
_entity_poly.pdbx_seq_one_letter_code
_entity_poly.pdbx_strand_id
1 'polypeptide(L)'
;GAIKKFFVMAGCDARMQDRKYYTEFAEKLPKDTVILTAGCAKYRYNKLQLGDIGGIPRVLDAGQCNDSYSLAVIALKLKEVFGLDDINKLPIAYNIAWYEQKAVIVLLALLYLGVKNIHLGPTLPAFLSPNITKVLVDTFGIAGVGTVDDDIKLFME
;
A
#
# COMPACT_ATOMS: atom_id res chain seq x y z
N GLY A 1 3.33 7.60 -19.45
CA GLY A 1 3.33 8.96 -18.94
C GLY A 1 2.02 9.46 -18.32
N ALA A 2 0.85 8.84 -18.58
CA ALA A 2 -0.43 9.29 -18.03
C ALA A 2 -0.59 8.91 -16.54
N ILE A 3 -0.05 7.77 -16.13
CA ILE A 3 -0.02 7.33 -14.74
C ILE A 3 1.40 7.52 -14.21
N LYS A 4 1.55 8.31 -13.16
CA LYS A 4 2.86 8.63 -12.57
C LYS A 4 3.24 7.67 -11.45
N LYS A 5 2.27 7.25 -10.65
CA LYS A 5 2.53 6.39 -9.49
C LYS A 5 1.37 5.47 -9.18
N PHE A 6 1.68 4.27 -8.71
CA PHE A 6 0.73 3.32 -8.16
C PHE A 6 0.84 3.30 -6.64
N PHE A 7 -0.32 3.24 -5.98
CA PHE A 7 -0.40 3.09 -4.53
C PHE A 7 -1.02 1.75 -4.21
N VAL A 8 -0.25 0.85 -3.62
CA VAL A 8 -0.78 -0.39 -3.07
C VAL A 8 -1.38 -0.07 -1.71
N MET A 9 -2.69 0.08 -1.67
CA MET A 9 -3.47 0.29 -0.46
C MET A 9 -4.27 -0.99 -0.20
N ALA A 10 -3.78 -1.84 0.66
CA ALA A 10 -4.34 -3.17 0.89
C ALA A 10 -4.38 -3.51 2.38
N GLY A 11 -4.99 -4.62 2.72
CA GLY A 11 -4.99 -5.17 4.05
C GLY A 11 -6.36 -5.22 4.73
N CYS A 12 -6.37 -5.05 6.04
CA CYS A 12 -7.55 -5.22 6.88
C CYS A 12 -8.35 -3.92 7.03
N ASP A 13 -9.64 -4.07 7.30
CA ASP A 13 -10.48 -3.01 7.82
C ASP A 13 -10.92 -3.33 9.26
N ALA A 14 -10.94 -2.32 10.13
CA ALA A 14 -11.59 -2.38 11.41
C ALA A 14 -12.65 -1.29 11.48
N ARG A 15 -13.74 -1.50 12.22
CA ARG A 15 -14.84 -0.53 12.36
C ARG A 15 -14.47 0.70 13.19
N MET A 16 -13.19 0.98 13.36
CA MET A 16 -12.68 2.09 14.15
C MET A 16 -12.67 3.40 13.39
N GLN A 17 -12.90 4.51 14.07
CA GLN A 17 -12.95 5.85 13.45
C GLN A 17 -11.58 6.34 13.01
N ASP A 18 -10.52 5.91 13.65
CA ASP A 18 -9.12 6.22 13.31
C ASP A 18 -8.72 5.74 11.89
N ARG A 19 -9.52 4.87 11.30
CA ARG A 19 -9.35 4.41 9.92
C ARG A 19 -9.80 5.41 8.84
N LYS A 20 -10.27 6.58 9.21
CA LYS A 20 -10.53 7.69 8.26
C LYS A 20 -9.31 8.08 7.45
N TYR A 21 -8.12 7.88 7.99
CA TYR A 21 -6.87 8.11 7.31
C TYR A 21 -6.85 7.53 5.89
N TYR A 22 -7.27 6.27 5.71
CA TYR A 22 -7.24 5.63 4.38
C TYR A 22 -8.26 6.20 3.41
N THR A 23 -9.41 6.66 3.89
CA THR A 23 -10.41 7.36 3.08
C THR A 23 -9.85 8.71 2.61
N GLU A 24 -9.37 9.52 3.54
CA GLU A 24 -8.81 10.84 3.28
C GLU A 24 -7.55 10.75 2.39
N PHE A 25 -6.72 9.74 2.61
CA PHE A 25 -5.54 9.48 1.78
C PHE A 25 -5.95 9.24 0.32
N ALA A 26 -6.93 8.36 0.08
CA ALA A 26 -7.42 8.08 -1.27
C ALA A 26 -8.04 9.31 -1.95
N GLU A 27 -8.79 10.13 -1.21
CA GLU A 27 -9.40 11.37 -1.73
C GLU A 27 -8.36 12.42 -2.12
N LYS A 28 -7.29 12.55 -1.33
CA LYS A 28 -6.24 13.55 -1.54
C LYS A 28 -5.16 13.13 -2.53
N LEU A 29 -5.13 11.87 -2.96
CA LEU A 29 -4.14 11.41 -3.93
C LEU A 29 -4.21 12.21 -5.24
N PRO A 30 -3.05 12.55 -5.84
CA PRO A 30 -3.00 13.21 -7.14
C PRO A 30 -3.79 12.45 -8.21
N LYS A 31 -4.40 13.19 -9.14
CA LYS A 31 -5.29 12.63 -10.16
C LYS A 31 -4.59 11.73 -11.20
N ASP A 32 -3.28 11.79 -11.25
CA ASP A 32 -2.41 10.97 -12.11
C ASP A 32 -1.86 9.71 -11.41
N THR A 33 -2.49 9.32 -10.32
CA THR A 33 -2.15 8.13 -9.54
C THR A 33 -3.27 7.09 -9.54
N VAL A 34 -2.91 5.81 -9.42
CA VAL A 34 -3.83 4.67 -9.39
C VAL A 34 -3.67 3.92 -8.08
N ILE A 35 -4.77 3.53 -7.47
CA ILE A 35 -4.81 2.68 -6.28
C ILE A 35 -4.97 1.23 -6.71
N LEU A 36 -4.03 0.39 -6.29
CA LEU A 36 -4.11 -1.07 -6.37
C LEU A 36 -4.51 -1.60 -4.99
N THR A 37 -5.62 -2.29 -4.89
CA THR A 37 -6.14 -2.72 -3.60
C THR A 37 -6.49 -4.20 -3.55
N ALA A 38 -6.41 -4.76 -2.35
CA ALA A 38 -6.91 -6.08 -2.01
C ALA A 38 -7.28 -6.14 -0.53
N GLY A 39 -8.25 -6.98 -0.18
CA GLY A 39 -8.69 -7.15 1.19
C GLY A 39 -9.74 -6.14 1.65
N CYS A 40 -10.03 -6.13 2.94
CA CYS A 40 -11.14 -5.36 3.49
C CYS A 40 -10.89 -3.85 3.55
N ALA A 41 -9.64 -3.40 3.49
CA ALA A 41 -9.31 -1.97 3.50
C ALA A 41 -9.99 -1.22 2.35
N LYS A 42 -10.23 -1.88 1.20
CA LYS A 42 -10.90 -1.30 0.02
C LYS A 42 -12.27 -0.67 0.34
N TYR A 43 -12.99 -1.18 1.32
CA TYR A 43 -14.31 -0.65 1.67
C TYR A 43 -14.28 0.78 2.24
N ARG A 44 -13.10 1.31 2.54
CA ARG A 44 -12.91 2.69 2.94
C ARG A 44 -12.90 3.65 1.77
N TYR A 45 -12.60 3.20 0.56
CA TYR A 45 -12.44 4.07 -0.61
C TYR A 45 -13.02 3.54 -1.92
N ASN A 46 -13.54 2.31 -1.97
CA ASN A 46 -14.08 1.75 -3.21
C ASN A 46 -15.37 2.43 -3.71
N LYS A 47 -16.06 3.17 -2.84
CA LYS A 47 -17.26 3.95 -3.19
C LYS A 47 -16.96 5.42 -3.51
N LEU A 48 -15.72 5.86 -3.37
CA LEU A 48 -15.32 7.22 -3.72
C LEU A 48 -15.35 7.40 -5.23
N GLN A 49 -15.80 8.57 -5.67
CA GLN A 49 -15.85 8.94 -7.08
C GLN A 49 -14.49 9.51 -7.52
N LEU A 50 -13.47 8.65 -7.63
CA LEU A 50 -12.11 9.05 -7.96
C LEU A 50 -11.88 9.21 -9.47
N GLY A 51 -12.81 8.71 -10.30
CA GLY A 51 -12.73 8.81 -11.76
C GLY A 51 -11.78 7.80 -12.40
N ASP A 52 -11.31 8.12 -13.58
CA ASP A 52 -10.42 7.30 -14.38
C ASP A 52 -9.28 8.12 -14.99
N ILE A 53 -8.29 7.41 -15.54
CA ILE A 53 -7.19 7.99 -16.33
C ILE A 53 -7.21 7.30 -17.70
N GLY A 54 -7.76 7.98 -18.72
CA GLY A 54 -7.84 7.44 -20.07
C GLY A 54 -8.65 6.14 -20.18
N GLY A 55 -9.74 6.02 -19.39
CA GLY A 55 -10.59 4.84 -19.34
C GLY A 55 -10.13 3.76 -18.35
N ILE A 56 -9.01 3.96 -17.66
CA ILE A 56 -8.53 3.08 -16.59
C ILE A 56 -9.05 3.59 -15.25
N PRO A 57 -9.89 2.84 -14.53
CA PRO A 57 -10.34 3.25 -13.19
C PRO A 57 -9.17 3.53 -12.26
N ARG A 58 -9.27 4.59 -11.47
CA ARG A 58 -8.22 4.94 -10.50
C ARG A 58 -8.17 4.01 -9.28
N VAL A 59 -9.17 3.16 -9.08
CA VAL A 59 -9.14 2.09 -8.08
C VAL A 59 -9.27 0.76 -8.80
N LEU A 60 -8.24 -0.06 -8.70
CA LEU A 60 -8.17 -1.41 -9.26
C LEU A 60 -8.16 -2.43 -8.11
N ASP A 61 -9.22 -3.18 -8.00
CA ASP A 61 -9.45 -4.14 -6.92
C ASP A 61 -9.07 -5.55 -7.35
N ALA A 62 -8.06 -6.12 -6.73
CA ALA A 62 -7.62 -7.49 -6.98
C ALA A 62 -8.46 -8.54 -6.24
N GLY A 63 -9.29 -8.14 -5.26
CA GLY A 63 -10.15 -9.07 -4.52
C GLY A 63 -9.91 -9.08 -3.02
N GLN A 64 -9.79 -10.25 -2.42
CA GLN A 64 -9.62 -10.44 -0.98
C GLN A 64 -8.14 -10.52 -0.56
N CYS A 65 -7.88 -10.78 0.72
CA CYS A 65 -6.50 -10.80 1.26
C CYS A 65 -5.60 -11.82 0.56
N ASN A 66 -6.13 -12.98 0.17
CA ASN A 66 -5.38 -13.99 -0.59
C ASN A 66 -5.05 -13.52 -2.02
N ASP A 67 -5.81 -12.59 -2.58
CA ASP A 67 -5.55 -12.01 -3.91
C ASP A 67 -4.44 -10.96 -3.89
N SER A 68 -3.89 -10.65 -2.72
CA SER A 68 -2.64 -9.86 -2.60
C SER A 68 -1.48 -10.49 -3.36
N TYR A 69 -1.50 -11.80 -3.57
CA TYR A 69 -0.57 -12.50 -4.46
C TYR A 69 -0.63 -11.94 -5.90
N SER A 70 -1.83 -11.67 -6.41
CA SER A 70 -1.99 -11.07 -7.74
C SER A 70 -1.32 -9.70 -7.83
N LEU A 71 -1.43 -8.87 -6.79
CA LEU A 71 -0.74 -7.57 -6.74
C LEU A 71 0.78 -7.73 -6.75
N ALA A 72 1.31 -8.72 -6.03
CA ALA A 72 2.74 -9.02 -6.05
C ALA A 72 3.21 -9.48 -7.43
N VAL A 73 2.45 -10.35 -8.10
CA VAL A 73 2.75 -10.80 -9.47
C VAL A 73 2.72 -9.63 -10.46
N ILE A 74 1.74 -8.73 -10.35
CA ILE A 74 1.67 -7.51 -11.17
C ILE A 74 2.92 -6.66 -10.97
N ALA A 75 3.35 -6.43 -9.74
CA ALA A 75 4.56 -5.66 -9.45
C ALA A 75 5.81 -6.31 -10.05
N LEU A 76 5.95 -7.63 -9.94
CA LEU A 76 7.06 -8.36 -10.54
C LEU A 76 7.05 -8.30 -12.07
N LYS A 77 5.87 -8.37 -12.68
CA LYS A 77 5.73 -8.23 -14.14
C LYS A 77 6.03 -6.81 -14.61
N LEU A 78 5.60 -5.80 -13.89
CA LEU A 78 5.96 -4.41 -14.17
C LEU A 78 7.48 -4.20 -14.07
N LYS A 79 8.14 -4.81 -13.07
CA LYS A 79 9.59 -4.79 -12.95
C LYS A 79 10.26 -5.34 -14.21
N GLU A 80 9.80 -6.47 -14.74
CA GLU A 80 10.32 -7.07 -15.99
C GLU A 80 10.09 -6.15 -17.19
N VAL A 81 8.87 -5.63 -17.37
CA VAL A 81 8.49 -4.78 -18.49
C VAL A 81 9.29 -3.48 -18.54
N PHE A 82 9.54 -2.89 -17.35
CA PHE A 82 10.38 -1.69 -17.24
C PHE A 82 11.89 -1.98 -17.26
N GLY A 83 12.29 -3.26 -17.31
CA GLY A 83 13.69 -3.65 -17.34
C GLY A 83 14.46 -3.29 -16.06
N LEU A 84 13.78 -3.28 -14.92
CA LEU A 84 14.37 -2.93 -13.63
C LEU A 84 14.93 -4.17 -12.93
N ASP A 85 16.08 -4.01 -12.31
CA ASP A 85 16.75 -5.03 -11.50
C ASP A 85 16.20 -5.10 -10.06
N ASP A 86 15.63 -3.98 -9.57
CA ASP A 86 15.07 -3.87 -8.21
C ASP A 86 13.61 -3.43 -8.25
N ILE A 87 12.75 -4.16 -7.54
CA ILE A 87 11.31 -3.87 -7.41
C ILE A 87 11.07 -2.50 -6.75
N ASN A 88 11.99 -2.03 -5.91
CA ASN A 88 11.87 -0.75 -5.23
C ASN A 88 12.12 0.46 -6.15
N LYS A 89 12.58 0.23 -7.37
CA LYS A 89 12.71 1.28 -8.40
C LYS A 89 11.41 1.53 -9.18
N LEU A 90 10.40 0.69 -8.99
CA LEU A 90 9.09 0.90 -9.57
C LEU A 90 8.40 2.13 -8.95
N PRO A 91 7.58 2.87 -9.72
CA PRO A 91 6.77 3.96 -9.20
C PRO A 91 5.57 3.42 -8.39
N ILE A 92 5.84 2.61 -7.38
CA ILE A 92 4.86 1.99 -6.50
C ILE A 92 5.16 2.39 -5.06
N ALA A 93 4.14 2.85 -4.34
CA ALA A 93 4.19 3.09 -2.91
C ALA A 93 3.28 2.11 -2.18
N TYR A 94 3.67 1.68 -1.00
CA TYR A 94 2.96 0.68 -0.21
C TYR A 94 2.43 1.29 1.08
N ASN A 95 1.12 1.32 1.23
CA ASN A 95 0.41 1.79 2.41
C ASN A 95 -0.55 0.70 2.88
N ILE A 96 -0.09 -0.12 3.81
CA ILE A 96 -0.77 -1.35 4.23
C ILE A 96 -1.54 -1.12 5.53
N ALA A 97 -2.84 -1.36 5.47
CA ALA A 97 -3.70 -1.37 6.65
C ALA A 97 -3.65 -2.74 7.31
N TRP A 98 -3.34 -2.77 8.59
CA TRP A 98 -3.35 -4.03 9.33
C TRP A 98 -4.34 -3.99 10.51
N TYR A 99 -4.91 -5.13 10.82
CA TYR A 99 -5.72 -5.37 12.01
C TYR A 99 -5.65 -6.83 12.46
N GLU A 100 -5.60 -7.75 11.50
CA GLU A 100 -5.55 -9.19 11.73
C GLU A 100 -4.22 -9.78 11.24
N GLN A 101 -3.93 -10.99 11.72
CA GLN A 101 -2.71 -11.74 11.39
C GLN A 101 -2.48 -11.94 9.89
N LYS A 102 -3.54 -11.99 9.08
CA LYS A 102 -3.44 -12.12 7.61
C LYS A 102 -2.67 -10.98 6.97
N ALA A 103 -2.85 -9.75 7.44
CA ALA A 103 -2.08 -8.62 6.94
C ALA A 103 -0.59 -8.73 7.28
N VAL A 104 -0.26 -9.31 8.43
CA VAL A 104 1.13 -9.58 8.82
C VAL A 104 1.78 -10.61 7.89
N ILE A 105 1.05 -11.67 7.51
CA ILE A 105 1.53 -12.66 6.54
C ILE A 105 1.81 -12.00 5.19
N VAL A 106 0.93 -11.15 4.72
CA VAL A 106 1.13 -10.38 3.48
C VAL A 106 2.36 -9.49 3.58
N LEU A 107 2.53 -8.79 4.71
CA LEU A 107 3.72 -7.97 4.97
C LEU A 107 5.00 -8.80 4.88
N LEU A 108 5.06 -9.93 5.57
CA LEU A 108 6.23 -10.82 5.54
C LEU A 108 6.53 -11.33 4.13
N ALA A 109 5.50 -11.66 3.35
CA ALA A 109 5.66 -12.05 1.95
C ALA A 109 6.26 -10.92 1.10
N LEU A 110 5.81 -9.68 1.28
CA LEU A 110 6.37 -8.52 0.59
C LEU A 110 7.84 -8.29 0.98
N LEU A 111 8.18 -8.42 2.26
CA LEU A 111 9.57 -8.32 2.72
C LEU A 111 10.46 -9.42 2.13
N TYR A 112 9.94 -10.64 2.04
CA TYR A 112 10.64 -11.76 1.40
C TYR A 112 10.92 -11.49 -0.09
N LEU A 113 10.00 -10.83 -0.79
CA LEU A 113 10.19 -10.40 -2.18
C LEU A 113 11.13 -9.20 -2.33
N GLY A 114 11.66 -8.68 -1.25
CA GLY A 114 12.60 -7.55 -1.25
C GLY A 114 11.94 -6.18 -1.29
N VAL A 115 10.63 -6.09 -1.11
CA VAL A 115 9.93 -4.79 -1.04
C VAL A 115 10.33 -4.04 0.22
N LYS A 116 10.62 -2.75 0.08
CA LYS A 116 11.01 -1.84 1.16
C LYS A 116 10.08 -0.62 1.22
N ASN A 117 10.28 0.19 2.25
CA ASN A 117 9.55 1.47 2.43
C ASN A 117 8.04 1.28 2.50
N ILE A 118 7.59 0.30 3.28
CA ILE A 118 6.17 0.02 3.49
C ILE A 118 5.68 0.86 4.67
N HIS A 119 4.63 1.67 4.46
CA HIS A 119 3.89 2.29 5.54
C HIS A 119 2.84 1.31 6.07
N LEU A 120 2.87 1.08 7.36
CA LEU A 120 2.01 0.12 8.06
C LEU A 120 1.19 0.84 9.12
N GLY A 121 -0.11 0.75 9.05
CA GLY A 121 -0.97 1.46 9.98
C GLY A 121 -2.35 0.87 10.19
N PRO A 122 -3.16 1.58 10.98
CA PRO A 122 -2.90 2.88 11.62
C PRO A 122 -1.95 2.82 12.82
N THR A 123 -1.68 1.63 13.35
CA THR A 123 -0.72 1.40 14.44
C THR A 123 0.23 0.26 14.06
N LEU A 124 1.42 0.23 14.61
CA LEU A 124 2.30 -0.92 14.47
C LEU A 124 1.78 -2.11 15.28
N PRO A 125 2.01 -3.36 14.84
CA PRO A 125 1.59 -4.54 15.54
C PRO A 125 2.12 -4.60 16.99
N ALA A 126 1.23 -4.73 17.96
CA ALA A 126 1.58 -4.70 19.38
C ALA A 126 2.47 -5.88 19.84
N PHE A 127 2.53 -6.97 19.06
CA PHE A 127 3.39 -8.11 19.37
C PHE A 127 4.86 -7.91 18.94
N LEU A 128 5.16 -6.83 18.22
CA LEU A 128 6.53 -6.52 17.83
C LEU A 128 7.31 -6.00 19.04
N SER A 129 8.36 -6.73 19.41
CA SER A 129 9.29 -6.24 20.41
C SER A 129 10.07 -5.01 19.88
N PRO A 130 10.59 -4.14 20.74
CA PRO A 130 11.41 -3.00 20.32
C PRO A 130 12.58 -3.39 19.40
N ASN A 131 13.21 -4.54 19.65
CA ASN A 131 14.32 -5.03 18.85
C ASN A 131 13.86 -5.45 17.45
N ILE A 132 12.75 -6.16 17.33
CA ILE A 132 12.18 -6.56 16.03
C ILE A 132 11.72 -5.33 15.27
N THR A 133 11.05 -4.40 15.92
CA THR A 133 10.65 -3.11 15.30
C THR A 133 11.85 -2.38 14.75
N LYS A 134 12.94 -2.30 15.50
CA LYS A 134 14.19 -1.67 15.04
C LYS A 134 14.74 -2.35 13.78
N VAL A 135 14.79 -3.66 13.76
CA VAL A 135 15.24 -4.42 12.57
C VAL A 135 14.36 -4.13 11.35
N LEU A 136 13.05 -4.09 11.52
CA LEU A 136 12.11 -3.80 10.44
C LEU A 136 12.29 -2.38 9.88
N VAL A 137 12.50 -1.41 10.76
CA VAL A 137 12.73 -0.01 10.36
C VAL A 137 14.10 0.13 9.67
N ASP A 138 15.17 -0.36 10.30
CA ASP A 138 16.54 -0.15 9.83
C ASP A 138 16.84 -0.95 8.53
N THR A 139 16.27 -2.15 8.41
CA THR A 139 16.58 -3.05 7.28
C THR A 139 15.62 -2.88 6.12
N PHE A 140 14.33 -2.69 6.40
CA PHE A 140 13.27 -2.69 5.39
C PHE A 140 12.61 -1.32 5.21
N GLY A 141 12.92 -0.32 6.02
CA GLY A 141 12.32 1.00 5.94
C GLY A 141 10.83 1.01 6.29
N ILE A 142 10.36 0.11 7.16
CA ILE A 142 8.97 0.11 7.60
C ILE A 142 8.73 1.34 8.47
N ALA A 143 7.66 2.07 8.17
CA ALA A 143 7.24 3.24 8.91
C ALA A 143 5.77 3.13 9.32
N GLY A 144 5.39 3.79 10.40
CA GLY A 144 3.99 4.02 10.75
C GLY A 144 3.38 5.09 9.84
N VAL A 145 2.05 5.14 9.79
CA VAL A 145 1.34 6.22 9.09
C VAL A 145 1.42 7.52 9.92
N GLY A 146 1.66 8.62 9.22
CA GLY A 146 1.66 9.96 9.79
C GLY A 146 0.38 10.72 9.48
N THR A 147 0.49 12.00 9.11
CA THR A 147 -0.62 12.74 8.55
C THR A 147 -0.79 12.41 7.06
N VAL A 148 -2.01 12.52 6.56
CA VAL A 148 -2.30 12.23 5.14
C VAL A 148 -1.44 13.11 4.22
N ASP A 149 -1.33 14.38 4.52
CA ASP A 149 -0.62 15.34 3.66
C ASP A 149 0.89 15.10 3.66
N ASP A 150 1.49 14.80 4.82
CA ASP A 150 2.91 14.49 4.94
C ASP A 150 3.25 13.17 4.25
N ASP A 151 2.41 12.14 4.41
CA ASP A 151 2.63 10.84 3.80
C ASP A 151 2.49 10.91 2.28
N ILE A 152 1.49 11.62 1.74
CA ILE A 152 1.38 11.82 0.29
C ILE A 152 2.60 12.55 -0.26
N LYS A 153 3.06 13.60 0.42
CA LYS A 153 4.26 14.32 0.01
C LYS A 153 5.48 13.40 -0.03
N LEU A 154 5.71 12.64 1.04
CA LEU A 154 6.81 11.68 1.14
C LEU A 154 6.77 10.62 0.03
N PHE A 155 5.58 10.12 -0.31
CA PHE A 155 5.44 9.12 -1.35
C PHE A 155 5.60 9.68 -2.77
N MET A 156 5.33 10.97 -2.98
CA MET A 156 5.41 11.60 -4.31
C MET A 156 6.80 12.15 -4.63
N GLU A 157 7.63 12.38 -3.63
CA GLU A 157 9.06 12.72 -3.78
C GLU A 157 9.85 11.50 -4.28
#